data_dc1e077837b559b1e62551f208ec73a4
#
_entry.id   dc1e077837b559b1e62551f208ec73a4
#
_cell.length_a   1.000
_cell.length_b   1.000
_cell.length_c   1.000
_cell.angle_alpha   90.00
_cell.angle_beta   90.00
_cell.angle_gamma   90.00
#
_symmetry.space_group_name_H-M   'P 1'
#
loop_
_entity.id
_entity.type
_entity.pdbx_description
1 polymer ?
#
loop_
_entity_poly.entity_id
_entity_poly.type
_entity_poly.pdbx_seq_one_letter_code
_entity_poly.pdbx_strand_id
1 'polypeptide(L)'
;REGVETLSTRFEVATSDLYAQGFDPVLGDGDLGDLAGVPGNLAAQAGESYAAGQLPPEVQAEQAKLAAAELLILQFPLWWYGPPAILKGWFDRVLTDRFAYGDLDPELGVPRRYGDGGLTGRRALVVVTAGEDERSIGPRGISGDLESLLFPLTHGVLWYTGIETLD
;
A
#
# COMPACT_ATOMS: atom_id res chain seq x y z
N ARG A 1 5.12 -18.75 -5.25
CA ARG A 1 6.52 -19.26 -5.30
C ARG A 1 7.05 -19.30 -6.74
N GLU A 2 6.37 -19.97 -7.67
CA GLU A 2 6.80 -20.03 -9.09
C GLU A 2 7.03 -18.67 -9.74
N GLY A 3 6.17 -17.68 -9.50
CA GLY A 3 6.33 -16.32 -10.02
C GLY A 3 7.58 -15.62 -9.50
N VAL A 4 7.90 -15.78 -8.21
CA VAL A 4 9.10 -15.21 -7.59
C VAL A 4 10.36 -15.82 -8.19
N GLU A 5 10.41 -17.15 -8.34
CA GLU A 5 11.54 -17.87 -8.94
C GLU A 5 11.80 -17.38 -10.37
N THR A 6 10.73 -17.24 -11.17
CA THR A 6 10.84 -16.75 -12.56
C THR A 6 11.35 -15.30 -12.61
N LEU A 7 10.83 -14.42 -11.77
CA LEU A 7 11.24 -13.01 -11.73
C LEU A 7 12.68 -12.87 -11.24
N SER A 8 13.11 -13.66 -10.25
CA SER A 8 14.45 -13.61 -9.68
C SER A 8 15.55 -13.99 -10.67
N THR A 9 15.21 -14.55 -11.84
CA THR A 9 16.17 -14.80 -12.91
C THR A 9 16.63 -13.52 -13.63
N ARG A 10 15.85 -12.42 -13.51
CA ARG A 10 16.07 -11.18 -14.25
C ARG A 10 16.08 -9.93 -13.39
N PHE A 11 15.52 -10.00 -12.19
CA PHE A 11 15.33 -8.85 -11.31
C PHE A 11 15.78 -9.19 -9.89
N GLU A 12 16.17 -8.20 -9.13
CA GLU A 12 16.29 -8.30 -7.68
C GLU A 12 14.86 -8.27 -7.10
N VAL A 13 14.46 -9.34 -6.40
CA VAL A 13 13.08 -9.51 -5.90
C VAL A 13 13.08 -9.54 -4.39
N ALA A 14 12.50 -8.52 -3.77
CA ALA A 14 12.13 -8.56 -2.35
C ALA A 14 10.69 -9.08 -2.22
N THR A 15 10.44 -9.90 -1.21
CA THR A 15 9.12 -10.47 -0.96
C THR A 15 8.61 -10.11 0.42
N SER A 16 7.29 -9.97 0.56
CA SER A 16 6.59 -9.78 1.82
C SER A 16 5.41 -10.75 1.87
N ASP A 17 5.56 -11.84 2.63
CA ASP A 17 4.45 -12.71 3.01
C ASP A 17 3.96 -12.25 4.39
N LEU A 18 2.95 -11.39 4.40
CA LEU A 18 2.46 -10.73 5.61
C LEU A 18 1.95 -11.74 6.66
N TYR A 19 1.37 -12.86 6.21
CA TYR A 19 0.94 -13.93 7.12
C TYR A 19 2.13 -14.67 7.74
N ALA A 20 3.12 -15.04 6.93
CA ALA A 20 4.32 -15.72 7.43
C ALA A 20 5.17 -14.83 8.34
N GLN A 21 5.15 -13.52 8.10
CA GLN A 21 5.83 -12.53 8.94
C GLN A 21 5.08 -12.25 10.25
N GLY A 22 3.80 -12.67 10.36
CA GLY A 22 2.95 -12.28 11.50
C GLY A 22 2.71 -10.78 11.58
N PHE A 23 2.60 -10.12 10.41
CA PHE A 23 2.40 -8.66 10.34
C PHE A 23 1.10 -8.27 11.08
N ASP A 24 1.20 -7.36 12.04
CA ASP A 24 0.02 -6.80 12.72
C ASP A 24 -0.67 -5.79 11.78
N PRO A 25 -1.92 -5.98 11.38
CA PRO A 25 -2.63 -5.05 10.51
C PRO A 25 -3.20 -3.82 11.23
N VAL A 26 -3.12 -3.74 12.55
CA VAL A 26 -3.80 -2.69 13.33
C VAL A 26 -2.90 -1.48 13.50
N LEU A 27 -3.27 -0.37 12.85
CA LEU A 27 -2.67 0.94 13.14
C LEU A 27 -3.08 1.38 14.56
N GLY A 28 -2.11 1.63 15.41
CA GLY A 28 -2.36 1.97 16.81
C GLY A 28 -1.16 2.63 17.50
N ASP A 29 -1.20 2.67 18.83
CA ASP A 29 -0.18 3.33 19.66
C ASP A 29 1.25 2.87 19.34
N GLY A 30 1.44 1.62 18.94
CA GLY A 30 2.75 1.11 18.55
C GLY A 30 3.38 1.83 17.35
N ASP A 31 2.58 2.48 16.50
CA ASP A 31 3.04 3.24 15.33
C ASP A 31 3.31 4.73 15.64
N LEU A 32 3.06 5.17 16.87
CA LEU A 32 3.05 6.60 17.21
C LEU A 32 4.32 7.05 17.96
N GLY A 33 5.24 6.15 18.26
CA GLY A 33 6.48 6.49 18.97
C GLY A 33 6.21 7.25 20.29
N ASP A 34 6.83 8.40 20.47
CA ASP A 34 6.65 9.26 21.64
C ASP A 34 5.25 9.89 21.75
N LEU A 35 4.42 9.77 20.70
CA LEU A 35 3.05 10.29 20.67
C LEU A 35 2.01 9.25 21.08
N ALA A 36 2.42 8.04 21.45
CA ALA A 36 1.53 6.99 21.94
C ALA A 36 0.71 7.49 23.14
N GLY A 37 -0.61 7.27 23.09
CA GLY A 37 -1.55 7.76 24.11
C GLY A 37 -1.82 9.27 24.10
N VAL A 38 -1.21 10.05 23.21
CA VAL A 38 -1.52 11.47 23.04
C VAL A 38 -2.74 11.64 22.13
N PRO A 39 -3.80 12.31 22.58
CA PRO A 39 -4.96 12.56 21.74
C PRO A 39 -4.59 13.33 20.46
N GLY A 40 -5.02 12.82 19.28
CA GLY A 40 -4.68 13.46 18.03
C GLY A 40 -5.17 12.69 16.81
N ASN A 41 -4.74 13.11 15.63
CA ASN A 41 -4.98 12.42 14.39
C ASN A 41 -3.91 11.35 14.18
N LEU A 42 -4.32 10.07 14.17
CA LEU A 42 -3.42 8.92 14.07
C LEU A 42 -2.51 8.98 12.81
N ALA A 43 -3.06 9.38 11.67
CA ALA A 43 -2.27 9.44 10.43
C ALA A 43 -1.17 10.51 10.53
N ALA A 44 -1.48 11.69 11.06
CA ALA A 44 -0.50 12.74 11.26
C ALA A 44 0.55 12.33 12.29
N GLN A 45 0.15 11.70 13.41
CA GLN A 45 1.07 11.22 14.44
C GLN A 45 1.99 10.11 13.92
N ALA A 46 1.48 9.17 13.09
CA ALA A 46 2.32 8.18 12.43
C ALA A 46 3.34 8.83 11.47
N GLY A 47 2.95 9.91 10.79
CA GLY A 47 3.86 10.71 9.96
C GLY A 47 4.97 11.41 10.77
N GLU A 48 4.66 11.92 11.98
CA GLU A 48 5.67 12.45 12.90
C GLU A 48 6.63 11.35 13.37
N SER A 49 6.08 10.16 13.70
CA SER A 49 6.90 8.99 14.09
C SER A 49 7.79 8.50 12.96
N TYR A 50 7.30 8.53 11.71
CA TYR A 50 8.14 8.28 10.53
C TYR A 50 9.32 9.26 10.47
N ALA A 51 9.03 10.57 10.54
CA ALA A 51 10.06 11.61 10.48
C ALA A 51 11.08 11.52 11.62
N ALA A 52 10.67 11.02 12.79
CA ALA A 52 11.52 10.79 13.95
C ALA A 52 12.25 9.43 13.93
N GLY A 53 11.96 8.56 12.96
CA GLY A 53 12.53 7.20 12.88
C GLY A 53 12.02 6.27 13.99
N GLN A 54 10.81 6.51 14.50
CA GLN A 54 10.24 5.81 15.66
C GLN A 54 9.15 4.79 15.26
N LEU A 55 8.91 4.58 13.97
CA LEU A 55 7.98 3.53 13.54
C LEU A 55 8.49 2.13 13.94
N PRO A 56 7.59 1.15 14.13
CA PRO A 56 7.99 -0.22 14.41
C PRO A 56 8.95 -0.79 13.35
N PRO A 57 9.91 -1.64 13.74
CA PRO A 57 10.90 -2.19 12.81
C PRO A 57 10.31 -2.92 11.61
N GLU A 58 9.19 -3.62 11.80
CA GLU A 58 8.50 -4.31 10.69
C GLU A 58 7.90 -3.32 9.68
N VAL A 59 7.41 -2.17 10.13
CA VAL A 59 6.91 -1.11 9.24
C VAL A 59 8.05 -0.45 8.48
N GLN A 60 9.13 -0.11 9.18
CA GLN A 60 10.34 0.45 8.56
C GLN A 60 10.94 -0.50 7.51
N ALA A 61 10.94 -1.82 7.78
CA ALA A 61 11.42 -2.81 6.83
C ALA A 61 10.57 -2.87 5.55
N GLU A 62 9.24 -2.78 5.69
CA GLU A 62 8.34 -2.73 4.52
C GLU A 62 8.49 -1.41 3.75
N GLN A 63 8.63 -0.28 4.44
CA GLN A 63 8.92 1.02 3.81
C GLN A 63 10.23 0.99 3.04
N ALA A 64 11.28 0.38 3.58
CA ALA A 64 12.57 0.24 2.91
C ALA A 64 12.47 -0.59 1.62
N LYS A 65 11.74 -1.71 1.65
CA LYS A 65 11.47 -2.52 0.44
C LYS A 65 10.72 -1.71 -0.61
N LEU A 66 9.66 -1.00 -0.20
CA LEU A 66 8.84 -0.19 -1.10
C LEU A 66 9.64 0.99 -1.68
N ALA A 67 10.49 1.62 -0.87
CA ALA A 67 11.37 2.70 -1.32
C ALA A 67 12.39 2.25 -2.37
N ALA A 68 12.91 1.01 -2.25
CA ALA A 68 13.86 0.44 -3.19
C ALA A 68 13.22 -0.14 -4.47
N ALA A 69 11.93 -0.44 -4.44
CA ALA A 69 11.25 -1.08 -5.56
C ALA A 69 10.90 -0.08 -6.69
N GLU A 70 11.10 -0.50 -7.94
CA GLU A 70 10.57 0.18 -9.12
C GLU A 70 9.18 -0.35 -9.50
N LEU A 71 8.91 -1.62 -9.19
CA LEU A 71 7.65 -2.30 -9.44
C LEU A 71 7.17 -2.99 -8.16
N LEU A 72 5.96 -2.65 -7.75
CA LEU A 72 5.22 -3.30 -6.68
C LEU A 72 4.25 -4.32 -7.29
N ILE A 73 4.30 -5.58 -6.87
CA ILE A 73 3.32 -6.59 -7.25
C ILE A 73 2.47 -6.91 -6.02
N LEU A 74 1.20 -6.56 -6.08
CA LEU A 74 0.21 -6.88 -5.06
C LEU A 74 -0.59 -8.11 -5.51
N GLN A 75 -0.40 -9.25 -4.84
CA GLN A 75 -1.13 -10.49 -5.13
C GLN A 75 -1.97 -10.89 -3.92
N PHE A 76 -3.31 -10.94 -4.08
CA PHE A 76 -4.21 -11.25 -2.98
C PHE A 76 -5.55 -11.83 -3.44
N PRO A 77 -6.25 -12.57 -2.57
CA PRO A 77 -7.64 -12.97 -2.83
C PRO A 77 -8.57 -11.78 -2.66
N LEU A 78 -9.52 -11.64 -3.58
CA LEU A 78 -10.55 -10.60 -3.52
C LEU A 78 -11.62 -11.01 -2.50
N TRP A 79 -11.51 -10.52 -1.26
CA TRP A 79 -12.45 -10.80 -0.19
C TRP A 79 -13.39 -9.60 0.04
N TRP A 80 -14.67 -9.85 -0.06
CA TRP A 80 -15.66 -8.78 0.04
C TRP A 80 -15.36 -7.61 -0.91
N TYR A 81 -14.93 -7.97 -2.13
CA TYR A 81 -14.55 -7.05 -3.21
C TYR A 81 -13.40 -6.09 -2.86
N GLY A 82 -12.57 -6.45 -1.92
CA GLY A 82 -11.39 -5.68 -1.50
C GLY A 82 -10.22 -6.54 -1.06
N PRO A 83 -9.12 -5.91 -0.65
CA PRO A 83 -7.96 -6.61 -0.11
C PRO A 83 -8.30 -7.23 1.26
N PRO A 84 -7.68 -8.38 1.61
CA PRO A 84 -7.75 -8.94 2.96
C PRO A 84 -7.34 -7.91 4.03
N ALA A 85 -7.89 -8.05 5.24
CA ALA A 85 -7.63 -7.12 6.35
C ALA A 85 -6.13 -6.90 6.61
N ILE A 86 -5.32 -7.95 6.50
CA ILE A 86 -3.87 -7.86 6.70
C ILE A 86 -3.20 -6.95 5.67
N LEU A 87 -3.63 -6.98 4.40
CA LEU A 87 -3.11 -6.11 3.35
C LEU A 87 -3.66 -4.68 3.49
N LYS A 88 -4.93 -4.54 3.90
CA LYS A 88 -5.48 -3.22 4.20
C LYS A 88 -4.72 -2.55 5.34
N GLY A 89 -4.42 -3.28 6.41
CA GLY A 89 -3.62 -2.79 7.52
C GLY A 89 -2.16 -2.49 7.13
N TRP A 90 -1.60 -3.25 6.18
CA TRP A 90 -0.30 -2.92 5.62
C TRP A 90 -0.33 -1.53 4.94
N PHE A 91 -1.38 -1.23 4.16
CA PHE A 91 -1.53 0.13 3.61
C PHE A 91 -1.64 1.18 4.71
N ASP A 92 -2.43 0.94 5.76
CA ASP A 92 -2.67 1.89 6.84
C ASP A 92 -1.41 2.20 7.66
N ARG A 93 -0.54 1.21 7.86
CA ARG A 93 0.67 1.35 8.68
C ARG A 93 1.91 1.74 7.88
N VAL A 94 2.05 1.26 6.63
CA VAL A 94 3.26 1.46 5.82
C VAL A 94 3.20 2.75 5.02
N LEU A 95 2.03 3.09 4.46
CA LEU A 95 1.86 4.29 3.64
C LEU A 95 1.57 5.51 4.53
N THR A 96 2.51 5.85 5.40
CA THR A 96 2.37 6.97 6.32
C THR A 96 2.46 8.33 5.63
N ASP A 97 1.89 9.33 6.26
CA ASP A 97 2.16 10.73 5.97
C ASP A 97 3.69 10.99 5.97
N ARG A 98 4.18 11.87 5.13
CA ARG A 98 5.60 12.20 4.89
C ARG A 98 6.44 11.09 4.23
N PHE A 99 6.00 9.84 4.21
CA PHE A 99 6.65 8.79 3.42
C PHE A 99 5.97 8.61 2.06
N ALA A 100 4.68 8.35 2.07
CA ALA A 100 3.93 8.04 0.85
C ALA A 100 3.15 9.24 0.29
N TYR A 101 2.83 10.21 1.11
CA TYR A 101 2.06 11.41 0.76
C TYR A 101 2.31 12.52 1.78
N GLY A 102 1.73 13.70 1.58
CA GLY A 102 1.64 14.77 2.59
C GLY A 102 2.82 15.73 2.61
N ASP A 103 3.95 15.42 2.00
CA ASP A 103 5.03 16.38 1.83
C ASP A 103 4.55 17.59 1.07
N LEU A 104 4.96 18.77 1.53
CA LEU A 104 4.57 20.00 0.89
C LEU A 104 5.37 20.21 -0.41
N ASP A 105 4.66 20.56 -1.48
CA ASP A 105 5.30 21.06 -2.68
C ASP A 105 6.02 22.37 -2.33
N PRO A 106 7.32 22.51 -2.62
CA PRO A 106 8.12 23.67 -2.20
C PRO A 106 7.73 24.98 -2.90
N GLU A 107 7.08 24.89 -4.07
CA GLU A 107 6.66 26.08 -4.83
C GLU A 107 5.22 26.47 -4.51
N LEU A 108 4.34 25.48 -4.37
CA LEU A 108 2.90 25.70 -4.19
C LEU A 108 2.46 25.71 -2.73
N GLY A 109 3.25 25.12 -1.82
CA GLY A 109 2.92 25.02 -0.40
C GLY A 109 1.71 24.12 -0.11
N VAL A 110 1.34 23.23 -1.06
CA VAL A 110 0.24 22.27 -0.91
C VAL A 110 0.77 20.85 -0.72
N PRO A 111 0.05 19.97 0.01
CA PRO A 111 0.45 18.58 0.18
C PRO A 111 0.47 17.84 -1.16
N ARG A 112 1.57 17.15 -1.46
CA ARG A 112 1.71 16.27 -2.62
C ARG A 112 0.86 15.02 -2.46
N ARG A 113 0.12 14.70 -3.51
CA ARG A 113 -0.77 13.53 -3.60
C ARG A 113 -1.28 13.38 -5.03
N TYR A 114 -1.80 12.20 -5.40
CA TYR A 114 -2.25 11.89 -6.76
C TYR A 114 -1.16 12.17 -7.80
N GLY A 115 -0.51 11.16 -8.29
CA GLY A 115 0.51 11.26 -9.32
C GLY A 115 1.83 11.94 -8.90
N ASP A 116 1.83 12.82 -7.92
CA ASP A 116 3.02 13.46 -7.34
C ASP A 116 3.26 13.12 -5.84
N GLY A 117 2.63 12.06 -5.34
CA GLY A 117 2.88 11.54 -4.00
C GLY A 117 4.32 11.09 -3.77
N GLY A 118 4.67 10.76 -2.53
CA GLY A 118 6.03 10.39 -2.12
C GLY A 118 6.63 9.15 -2.84
N LEU A 119 5.77 8.35 -3.47
CA LEU A 119 6.15 7.14 -4.20
C LEU A 119 6.12 7.30 -5.72
N THR A 120 6.10 8.52 -6.22
CA THR A 120 6.13 8.84 -7.66
C THR A 120 7.31 8.16 -8.36
N GLY A 121 7.06 7.72 -9.60
CA GLY A 121 8.03 6.99 -10.44
C GLY A 121 8.01 5.48 -10.23
N ARG A 122 7.23 4.97 -9.29
CA ARG A 122 6.99 3.53 -9.09
C ARG A 122 5.74 3.09 -9.82
N ARG A 123 5.71 1.81 -10.18
CA ARG A 123 4.57 1.18 -10.83
C ARG A 123 4.03 0.04 -10.00
N ALA A 124 2.77 -0.29 -10.15
CA ALA A 124 2.15 -1.43 -9.50
C ALA A 124 1.44 -2.35 -10.48
N LEU A 125 1.57 -3.64 -10.26
CA LEU A 125 0.74 -4.69 -10.87
C LEU A 125 -0.14 -5.29 -9.78
N VAL A 126 -1.46 -5.25 -9.99
CA VAL A 126 -2.43 -5.84 -9.06
C VAL A 126 -2.92 -7.17 -9.62
N VAL A 127 -2.68 -8.26 -8.90
CA VAL A 127 -3.08 -9.62 -9.26
C VAL A 127 -4.07 -10.12 -8.22
N VAL A 128 -5.30 -10.37 -8.62
CA VAL A 128 -6.34 -10.85 -7.71
C VAL A 128 -6.81 -12.24 -8.11
N THR A 129 -7.18 -13.02 -7.09
CA THR A 129 -7.95 -14.26 -7.27
C THR A 129 -9.34 -14.06 -6.70
N ALA A 130 -10.36 -14.50 -7.43
CA ALA A 130 -11.74 -14.42 -7.02
C ALA A 130 -12.39 -15.80 -7.04
N GLY A 131 -13.36 -16.02 -6.14
CA GLY A 131 -14.17 -17.25 -6.14
C GLY A 131 -15.31 -17.23 -7.14
N GLU A 132 -15.50 -16.14 -7.85
CA GLU A 132 -16.53 -15.94 -8.86
C GLU A 132 -15.96 -16.08 -10.28
N ASP A 133 -16.83 -16.39 -11.25
CA ASP A 133 -16.44 -16.50 -12.65
C ASP A 133 -16.46 -15.11 -13.36
N GLU A 134 -15.89 -15.07 -14.56
CA GLU A 134 -15.82 -13.87 -15.41
C GLU A 134 -17.20 -13.28 -15.77
N ARG A 135 -18.29 -14.07 -15.65
CA ARG A 135 -19.64 -13.60 -15.95
C ARG A 135 -20.21 -12.82 -14.78
N SER A 136 -19.80 -13.18 -13.57
CA SER A 136 -20.21 -12.51 -12.35
C SER A 136 -19.44 -11.21 -12.13
N ILE A 137 -18.13 -11.22 -12.44
CA ILE A 137 -17.27 -10.04 -12.34
C ILE A 137 -16.96 -9.53 -13.74
N GLY A 138 -17.61 -8.47 -14.14
CA GLY A 138 -17.45 -7.88 -15.47
C GLY A 138 -18.45 -6.77 -15.74
N PRO A 139 -18.38 -6.08 -16.90
CA PRO A 139 -19.17 -4.87 -17.16
C PRO A 139 -20.69 -5.04 -17.07
N ARG A 140 -21.18 -6.27 -17.13
CA ARG A 140 -22.62 -6.62 -16.98
C ARG A 140 -22.82 -7.69 -15.91
N GLY A 141 -21.79 -8.01 -15.15
CA GLY A 141 -21.85 -8.97 -14.05
C GLY A 141 -22.61 -8.44 -12.85
N ILE A 142 -23.26 -9.34 -12.12
CA ILE A 142 -24.05 -8.96 -10.91
C ILE A 142 -23.14 -8.41 -9.81
N SER A 143 -21.87 -8.82 -9.78
CA SER A 143 -20.88 -8.38 -8.81
C SER A 143 -20.16 -7.10 -9.20
N GLY A 144 -20.42 -6.59 -10.40
CA GLY A 144 -19.82 -5.38 -10.93
C GLY A 144 -18.56 -5.64 -11.75
N ASP A 145 -18.02 -4.58 -12.29
CA ASP A 145 -16.79 -4.59 -13.09
C ASP A 145 -15.55 -4.57 -12.20
N LEU A 146 -14.54 -5.36 -12.54
CA LEU A 146 -13.32 -5.52 -11.73
C LEU A 146 -12.57 -4.18 -11.52
N GLU A 147 -12.47 -3.36 -12.56
CA GLU A 147 -11.82 -2.05 -12.46
C GLU A 147 -12.54 -1.15 -11.46
N SER A 148 -13.88 -1.15 -11.50
CA SER A 148 -14.72 -0.41 -10.56
C SER A 148 -14.57 -0.93 -9.13
N LEU A 149 -14.46 -2.24 -8.94
CA LEU A 149 -14.26 -2.86 -7.62
C LEU A 149 -12.87 -2.53 -7.06
N LEU A 150 -11.85 -2.46 -7.91
CA LEU A 150 -10.48 -2.15 -7.50
C LEU A 150 -10.19 -0.64 -7.48
N PHE A 151 -11.09 0.22 -7.93
CA PHE A 151 -10.91 1.68 -7.96
C PHE A 151 -10.44 2.28 -6.61
N PRO A 152 -10.97 1.88 -5.44
CA PRO A 152 -10.47 2.37 -4.16
C PRO A 152 -8.98 2.05 -3.93
N LEU A 153 -8.50 0.91 -4.44
CA LEU A 153 -7.09 0.53 -4.36
C LEU A 153 -6.25 1.27 -5.42
N THR A 154 -6.62 1.18 -6.68
CA THR A 154 -5.82 1.71 -7.79
C THR A 154 -5.75 3.23 -7.77
N HIS A 155 -6.88 3.90 -7.52
CA HIS A 155 -6.97 5.36 -7.45
C HIS A 155 -6.72 5.89 -6.02
N GLY A 156 -7.43 5.32 -5.03
CA GLY A 156 -7.45 5.86 -3.67
C GLY A 156 -6.20 5.54 -2.84
N VAL A 157 -5.48 4.47 -3.18
CA VAL A 157 -4.23 4.10 -2.50
C VAL A 157 -3.03 4.30 -3.40
N LEU A 158 -2.97 3.60 -4.54
CA LEU A 158 -1.76 3.59 -5.38
C LEU A 158 -1.53 4.95 -6.04
N TRP A 159 -2.48 5.46 -6.80
CA TRP A 159 -2.30 6.77 -7.44
C TRP A 159 -2.25 7.92 -6.45
N TYR A 160 -3.00 7.84 -5.34
CA TYR A 160 -2.92 8.84 -4.28
C TYR A 160 -1.49 9.01 -3.73
N THR A 161 -0.74 7.90 -3.61
CA THR A 161 0.66 7.89 -3.17
C THR A 161 1.68 8.10 -4.30
N GLY A 162 1.23 8.27 -5.54
CA GLY A 162 2.07 8.50 -6.71
C GLY A 162 2.49 7.24 -7.47
N ILE A 163 1.97 6.06 -7.10
CA ILE A 163 2.27 4.80 -7.79
C ILE A 163 1.32 4.63 -8.98
N GLU A 164 1.89 4.45 -10.17
CA GLU A 164 1.14 4.20 -11.40
C GLU A 164 0.75 2.72 -11.49
N THR A 165 -0.54 2.44 -11.70
CA THR A 165 -1.00 1.06 -11.92
C THR A 165 -0.79 0.66 -13.38
N LEU A 166 -0.22 -0.54 -13.59
CA LEU A 166 -0.10 -1.14 -14.92
C LEU A 166 -1.45 -1.75 -15.33
N ASP A 167 -1.81 -1.58 -16.61
CA ASP A 167 -2.97 -2.18 -17.27
C ASP A 167 -2.78 -3.69 -17.50
#